data_78ac6b52451e751063dd4d8f91e5ad0a
#
_entry.id   78ac6b52451e751063dd4d8f91e5ad0a
#
_cell.length_a   1.000
_cell.length_b   1.000
_cell.length_c   1.000
_cell.angle_alpha   90.00
_cell.angle_beta   90.00
_cell.angle_gamma   90.00
#
_symmetry.space_group_name_H-M   'P 1'
#
loop_
_entity.id
_entity.type
_entity.pdbx_description
1 polymer ?
#
loop_
_entity_poly.entity_id
_entity_poly.type
_entity_poly.pdbx_seq_one_letter_code
_entity_poly.pdbx_strand_id
1 'polypeptide(L)'
;MKSSKDNKKDLLLDIKNISIEGFSDEIWHPIIKGVNLQLYRGEVLGLIGESGAGKSTLGLAAMGFVRTGCRFTGGSIIFNGKDLTKLSEKKKQQLWGTKLSYVAQSAAAAFNPAHRLINQTIESSLSHKLDTKETLQKDAVQLYKEMQLPNPDQIGERYPHQVSGGQLQRTMTA
;
A
#
# COMPACT_ATOMS: atom_id res chain seq x y z
N MET A 1 9.06 -44.74 -7.50
CA MET A 1 9.82 -43.51 -7.34
C MET A 1 8.94 -42.35 -7.76
N LYS A 2 8.36 -41.59 -6.80
CA LYS A 2 7.59 -40.37 -7.09
C LYS A 2 8.59 -39.20 -7.06
N SER A 3 8.79 -38.58 -8.21
CA SER A 3 9.59 -37.37 -8.39
C SER A 3 9.07 -36.28 -7.43
N SER A 4 9.93 -35.84 -6.53
CA SER A 4 9.72 -34.61 -5.75
C SER A 4 9.68 -33.44 -6.74
N LYS A 5 8.48 -32.91 -7.00
CA LYS A 5 8.35 -31.60 -7.64
C LYS A 5 8.98 -30.59 -6.68
N ASP A 6 10.15 -30.11 -7.00
CA ASP A 6 10.74 -28.91 -6.40
C ASP A 6 9.71 -27.80 -6.48
N ASN A 7 9.14 -27.46 -5.34
CA ASN A 7 8.20 -26.35 -5.19
C ASN A 7 9.03 -25.06 -5.25
N LYS A 8 9.44 -24.66 -6.47
CA LYS A 8 10.17 -23.42 -6.70
C LYS A 8 9.26 -22.28 -6.25
N LYS A 9 9.46 -21.77 -5.03
CA LYS A 9 8.69 -20.65 -4.49
C LYS A 9 8.72 -19.51 -5.51
N ASP A 10 7.55 -19.04 -5.93
CA ASP A 10 7.41 -17.96 -6.91
C ASP A 10 7.73 -16.61 -6.23
N LEU A 11 8.90 -16.06 -6.53
CA LEU A 11 9.40 -14.83 -5.95
C LEU A 11 8.60 -13.64 -6.49
N LEU A 12 7.87 -12.97 -5.63
CA LEU A 12 7.02 -11.83 -5.96
C LEU A 12 7.75 -10.49 -5.82
N LEU A 13 8.48 -10.31 -4.71
CA LEU A 13 9.23 -9.10 -4.40
C LEU A 13 10.64 -9.46 -3.96
N ASP A 14 11.63 -8.80 -4.53
CA ASP A 14 13.04 -8.95 -4.20
C ASP A 14 13.68 -7.58 -3.99
N ILE A 15 13.92 -7.23 -2.75
CA ILE A 15 14.62 -6.00 -2.35
C ILE A 15 16.08 -6.35 -2.13
N LYS A 16 16.99 -5.66 -2.83
CA LYS A 16 18.42 -5.90 -2.78
C LYS A 16 19.16 -4.65 -2.37
N ASN A 17 19.83 -4.72 -1.23
CA ASN A 17 20.73 -3.69 -0.70
C ASN A 17 20.10 -2.27 -0.72
N ILE A 18 18.81 -2.18 -0.41
CA ILE A 18 18.09 -0.89 -0.48
C ILE A 18 18.57 0.02 0.62
N SER A 19 18.88 1.26 0.25
CA SER A 19 19.28 2.32 1.17
C SER A 19 18.44 3.56 0.92
N ILE A 20 18.01 4.21 2.01
CA ILE A 20 17.13 5.38 1.98
C ILE A 20 17.63 6.38 2.99
N GLU A 21 17.69 7.65 2.59
CA GLU A 21 17.98 8.79 3.45
C GLU A 21 16.76 9.71 3.55
N GLY A 22 16.66 10.40 4.70
CA GLY A 22 15.73 11.47 4.97
C GLY A 22 16.46 12.79 5.22
N PHE A 23 15.89 13.88 4.77
CA PHE A 23 16.43 15.24 4.95
C PHE A 23 15.82 15.89 6.18
N SER A 24 16.66 16.24 7.16
CA SER A 24 16.30 17.07 8.32
C SER A 24 17.51 17.89 8.75
N ASP A 25 17.25 19.05 9.34
CA ASP A 25 18.29 19.96 9.85
C ASP A 25 19.38 20.25 8.81
N GLU A 26 18.97 20.46 7.55
CA GLU A 26 19.85 20.72 6.40
C GLU A 26 20.82 19.56 6.05
N ILE A 27 20.63 18.36 6.63
CA ILE A 27 21.51 17.21 6.46
C ILE A 27 20.67 15.98 6.04
N TRP A 28 21.28 15.12 5.23
CA TRP A 28 20.74 13.81 4.88
C TRP A 28 21.15 12.77 5.92
N HIS A 29 20.16 12.13 6.56
CA HIS A 29 20.35 11.10 7.57
C HIS A 29 19.92 9.75 7.02
N PRO A 30 20.71 8.69 7.23
CA PRO A 30 20.34 7.34 6.78
C PRO A 30 19.16 6.79 7.62
N ILE A 31 18.06 6.42 6.93
CA ILE A 31 16.89 5.76 7.53
C ILE A 31 16.96 4.24 7.34
N ILE A 32 17.31 3.81 6.12
CA ILE A 32 17.48 2.39 5.76
C ILE A 32 18.88 2.20 5.22
N LYS A 33 19.57 1.17 5.68
CA LYS A 33 20.99 0.88 5.36
C LYS A 33 21.13 -0.53 4.81
N GLY A 34 21.17 -0.69 3.48
CA GLY A 34 21.52 -1.93 2.82
C GLY A 34 20.60 -3.13 3.12
N VAL A 35 19.28 -2.91 3.24
CA VAL A 35 18.34 -3.96 3.58
C VAL A 35 18.09 -4.88 2.39
N ASN A 36 18.11 -6.19 2.66
CA ASN A 36 17.69 -7.24 1.74
C ASN A 36 16.43 -7.91 2.28
N LEU A 37 15.45 -8.18 1.39
CA LEU A 37 14.20 -8.81 1.76
C LEU A 37 13.61 -9.50 0.53
N GLN A 38 13.08 -10.72 0.74
CA GLN A 38 12.36 -11.46 -0.29
C GLN A 38 10.97 -11.80 0.21
N LEU A 39 9.96 -11.69 -0.67
CA LEU A 39 8.60 -12.09 -0.42
C LEU A 39 8.12 -12.96 -1.58
N TYR A 40 7.58 -14.12 -1.25
CA TYR A 40 7.07 -15.09 -2.21
C TYR A 40 5.53 -15.00 -2.31
N ARG A 41 4.96 -15.47 -3.42
CA ARG A 41 3.50 -15.46 -3.57
C ARG A 41 2.83 -16.30 -2.48
N GLY A 42 1.73 -15.76 -1.92
CA GLY A 42 0.99 -16.39 -0.82
C GLY A 42 1.69 -16.32 0.54
N GLU A 43 2.82 -15.63 0.65
CA GLU A 43 3.55 -15.43 1.89
C GLU A 43 3.10 -14.14 2.60
N VAL A 44 3.08 -14.17 3.94
CA VAL A 44 2.93 -13.00 4.79
C VAL A 44 4.22 -12.75 5.53
N LEU A 45 4.81 -11.57 5.35
CA LEU A 45 6.04 -11.17 5.99
C LEU A 45 5.79 -10.10 7.05
N GLY A 46 6.11 -10.40 8.31
CA GLY A 46 6.04 -9.46 9.43
C GLY A 46 7.33 -8.66 9.58
N LEU A 47 7.22 -7.32 9.67
CA LEU A 47 8.33 -6.44 10.03
C LEU A 47 8.24 -6.06 11.51
N ILE A 48 9.18 -6.52 12.31
CA ILE A 48 9.25 -6.28 13.76
C ILE A 48 10.44 -5.38 14.06
N GLY A 49 10.33 -4.52 15.05
CA GLY A 49 11.38 -3.62 15.52
C GLY A 49 10.82 -2.41 16.26
N GLU A 50 11.70 -1.61 16.85
CA GLU A 50 11.35 -0.43 17.61
C GLU A 50 10.64 0.65 16.79
N SER A 51 9.97 1.59 17.48
CA SER A 51 9.45 2.80 16.82
C SER A 51 10.60 3.59 16.23
N GLY A 52 10.43 4.11 15.01
CA GLY A 52 11.50 4.82 14.31
C GLY A 52 12.50 3.94 13.54
N ALA A 53 12.48 2.60 13.68
CA ALA A 53 13.40 1.68 12.98
C ALA A 53 13.22 1.62 11.45
N GLY A 54 12.42 2.50 10.84
CA GLY A 54 12.25 2.54 9.39
C GLY A 54 11.26 1.54 8.79
N LYS A 55 10.49 0.78 9.61
CA LYS A 55 9.55 -0.25 9.12
C LYS A 55 8.55 0.29 8.09
N SER A 56 7.88 1.40 8.41
CA SER A 56 6.91 2.04 7.50
C SER A 56 7.59 2.61 6.25
N THR A 57 8.82 3.10 6.38
CA THR A 57 9.62 3.58 5.25
C THR A 57 9.97 2.42 4.31
N LEU A 58 10.36 1.25 4.88
CA LEU A 58 10.65 0.06 4.10
C LEU A 58 9.39 -0.49 3.40
N GLY A 59 8.22 -0.47 4.10
CA GLY A 59 6.95 -0.88 3.50
C GLY A 59 6.55 0.00 2.31
N LEU A 60 6.70 1.32 2.41
CA LEU A 60 6.46 2.23 1.29
C LEU A 60 7.50 2.05 0.18
N ALA A 61 8.77 1.85 0.55
CA ALA A 61 9.83 1.58 -0.41
C ALA A 61 9.57 0.31 -1.22
N ALA A 62 9.01 -0.73 -0.61
CA ALA A 62 8.61 -1.96 -1.31
C ALA A 62 7.63 -1.72 -2.47
N MET A 63 6.88 -0.60 -2.43
CA MET A 63 6.01 -0.14 -3.52
C MET A 63 6.74 0.77 -4.53
N GLY A 64 8.04 0.98 -4.39
CA GLY A 64 8.81 1.92 -5.20
C GLY A 64 8.56 3.40 -4.84
N PHE A 65 8.04 3.66 -3.63
CA PHE A 65 7.69 5.00 -3.16
C PHE A 65 8.53 5.41 -1.96
N VAL A 66 8.96 6.66 -1.93
CA VAL A 66 9.51 7.32 -0.74
C VAL A 66 8.76 8.63 -0.48
N ARG A 67 8.62 9.00 0.79
CA ARG A 67 7.96 10.24 1.19
C ARG A 67 8.77 11.46 0.74
N THR A 68 8.09 12.59 0.60
CA THR A 68 8.75 13.89 0.42
C THR A 68 9.79 14.12 1.53
N GLY A 69 10.97 14.60 1.18
CA GLY A 69 12.11 14.68 2.09
C GLY A 69 12.88 13.38 2.25
N CYS A 70 12.54 12.31 1.55
CA CYS A 70 13.32 11.08 1.49
C CYS A 70 13.80 10.78 0.07
N ARG A 71 14.90 10.02 -0.05
CA ARG A 71 15.44 9.56 -1.34
C ARG A 71 16.02 8.16 -1.26
N PHE A 72 15.93 7.43 -2.35
CA PHE A 72 16.73 6.21 -2.54
C PHE A 72 18.18 6.60 -2.80
N THR A 73 19.11 5.94 -2.10
CA THR A 73 20.56 6.17 -2.27
C THR A 73 21.29 4.94 -2.81
N GLY A 74 20.62 3.79 -2.85
CA GLY A 74 21.21 2.58 -3.42
C GLY A 74 20.25 1.40 -3.42
N GLY A 75 20.64 0.34 -4.12
CA GLY A 75 19.89 -0.90 -4.20
C GLY A 75 18.83 -0.94 -5.29
N SER A 76 18.02 -2.01 -5.28
CA SER A 76 16.95 -2.24 -6.25
C SER A 76 15.75 -2.90 -5.59
N ILE A 77 14.57 -2.69 -6.18
CA ILE A 77 13.29 -3.26 -5.73
C ILE A 77 12.65 -3.93 -6.94
N ILE A 78 12.75 -5.23 -7.01
CA ILE A 78 12.22 -6.03 -8.11
C ILE A 78 10.85 -6.57 -7.72
N PHE A 79 9.80 -6.08 -8.34
CA PHE A 79 8.44 -6.57 -8.18
C PHE A 79 7.98 -7.27 -9.46
N ASN A 80 7.63 -8.54 -9.36
CA ASN A 80 7.19 -9.35 -10.49
C ASN A 80 8.13 -9.22 -11.71
N GLY A 81 9.45 -9.28 -11.45
CA GLY A 81 10.52 -9.16 -12.47
C GLY A 81 10.83 -7.73 -12.95
N LYS A 82 10.14 -6.70 -12.45
CA LYS A 82 10.36 -5.29 -12.85
C LYS A 82 11.02 -4.49 -11.73
N ASP A 83 12.09 -3.77 -12.04
CA ASP A 83 12.78 -2.91 -11.07
C ASP A 83 12.00 -1.59 -10.88
N LEU A 84 11.33 -1.45 -9.74
CA LEU A 84 10.51 -0.29 -9.40
C LEU A 84 11.35 0.98 -9.24
N THR A 85 12.63 0.87 -8.87
CA THR A 85 13.51 2.04 -8.68
C THR A 85 13.83 2.73 -10.02
N LYS A 86 13.70 2.01 -11.13
CA LYS A 86 13.96 2.50 -12.49
C LYS A 86 12.70 2.90 -13.26
N LEU A 87 11.51 2.67 -12.68
CA LEU A 87 10.27 3.05 -13.34
C LEU A 87 10.00 4.55 -13.18
N SER A 88 9.45 5.16 -14.23
CA SER A 88 8.89 6.51 -14.14
C SER A 88 7.67 6.54 -13.20
N GLU A 89 7.39 7.69 -12.58
CA GLU A 89 6.22 7.83 -11.70
C GLU A 89 4.91 7.38 -12.35
N LYS A 90 4.69 7.73 -13.62
CA LYS A 90 3.52 7.28 -14.38
C LYS A 90 3.39 5.75 -14.45
N LYS A 91 4.51 5.03 -14.61
CA LYS A 91 4.51 3.56 -14.62
C LYS A 91 4.27 2.96 -13.23
N LYS A 92 4.79 3.59 -12.18
CA LYS A 92 4.50 3.18 -10.78
C LYS A 92 3.03 3.40 -10.44
N GLN A 93 2.45 4.55 -10.81
CA GLN A 93 1.03 4.84 -10.62
C GLN A 93 0.11 3.80 -11.26
N GLN A 94 0.49 3.20 -12.39
CA GLN A 94 -0.26 2.10 -13.01
C GLN A 94 -0.25 0.80 -12.19
N LEU A 95 0.72 0.63 -11.30
CA LEU A 95 0.80 -0.53 -10.40
C LEU A 95 0.05 -0.28 -9.08
N TRP A 96 0.05 0.97 -8.60
CA TRP A 96 -0.61 1.33 -7.35
C TRP A 96 -2.11 1.26 -7.48
N GLY A 97 -2.77 0.62 -6.50
CA GLY A 97 -4.20 0.35 -6.50
C GLY A 97 -4.65 -0.84 -7.37
N THR A 98 -3.79 -1.35 -8.26
CA THR A 98 -4.13 -2.51 -9.12
C THR A 98 -3.32 -3.76 -8.79
N LYS A 99 -2.05 -3.60 -8.45
CA LYS A 99 -1.11 -4.70 -8.14
C LYS A 99 -0.42 -4.52 -6.79
N LEU A 100 -0.29 -3.29 -6.35
CA LEU A 100 0.31 -2.89 -5.09
C LEU A 100 -0.67 -1.95 -4.38
N SER A 101 -1.07 -2.29 -3.16
CA SER A 101 -1.95 -1.48 -2.33
C SER A 101 -1.29 -1.20 -0.99
N TYR A 102 -1.63 -0.08 -0.40
CA TYR A 102 -1.14 0.34 0.91
C TYR A 102 -2.30 0.70 1.82
N VAL A 103 -2.39 0.03 2.96
CA VAL A 103 -3.32 0.37 4.02
C VAL A 103 -2.54 1.14 5.09
N ALA A 104 -2.89 2.40 5.29
CA ALA A 104 -2.20 3.26 6.25
C ALA A 104 -2.50 2.83 7.69
N GLN A 105 -1.55 3.08 8.60
CA GLN A 105 -1.73 2.82 10.03
C GLN A 105 -2.86 3.65 10.64
N SER A 106 -3.04 4.89 10.16
CA SER A 106 -4.10 5.79 10.61
C SER A 106 -5.03 6.15 9.46
N ALA A 107 -6.24 5.64 9.48
CA ALA A 107 -7.28 6.01 8.53
C ALA A 107 -7.63 7.51 8.62
N ALA A 108 -7.65 8.08 9.82
CA ALA A 108 -7.93 9.49 10.01
C ALA A 108 -6.93 10.42 9.31
N ALA A 109 -5.67 9.98 9.17
CA ALA A 109 -4.65 10.72 8.43
C ALA A 109 -4.67 10.45 6.92
N ALA A 110 -5.31 9.38 6.48
CA ALA A 110 -5.36 8.97 5.07
C ALA A 110 -6.57 9.56 4.33
N PHE A 111 -7.73 9.61 4.99
CA PHE A 111 -8.94 10.14 4.37
C PHE A 111 -8.96 11.68 4.32
N ASN A 112 -9.40 12.22 3.20
CA ASN A 112 -9.69 13.65 3.08
C ASN A 112 -11.04 13.96 3.77
N PRO A 113 -11.08 14.83 4.81
CA PRO A 113 -12.30 15.13 5.54
C PRO A 113 -13.39 15.86 4.71
N ALA A 114 -13.02 16.44 3.58
CA ALA A 114 -13.93 17.17 2.71
C ALA A 114 -14.70 16.27 1.71
N HIS A 115 -14.35 14.98 1.62
CA HIS A 115 -14.96 14.04 0.69
C HIS A 115 -15.69 12.92 1.42
N ARG A 116 -16.80 12.44 0.81
CA ARG A 116 -17.56 11.29 1.31
C ARG A 116 -16.72 10.01 1.20
N LEU A 117 -16.96 9.07 2.12
CA LEU A 117 -16.22 7.80 2.18
C LEU A 117 -16.34 7.00 0.90
N ILE A 118 -17.55 6.89 0.33
CA ILE A 118 -17.79 6.11 -0.91
C ILE A 118 -16.92 6.59 -2.07
N ASN A 119 -16.78 7.91 -2.23
CA ASN A 119 -15.99 8.47 -3.32
C ASN A 119 -14.50 8.15 -3.17
N GLN A 120 -14.00 8.13 -1.94
CA GLN A 120 -12.60 7.80 -1.64
C GLN A 120 -12.33 6.29 -1.72
N THR A 121 -13.29 5.45 -1.34
CA THR A 121 -13.18 4.00 -1.48
C THR A 121 -13.05 3.58 -2.94
N ILE A 122 -13.83 4.17 -3.84
CA ILE A 122 -13.81 3.81 -5.27
C ILE A 122 -12.78 4.59 -6.10
N GLU A 123 -12.10 5.58 -5.53
CA GLU A 123 -11.22 6.51 -6.25
C GLU A 123 -10.15 5.80 -7.06
N SER A 124 -9.47 4.82 -6.47
CA SER A 124 -8.43 4.05 -7.14
C SER A 124 -8.99 3.29 -8.35
N SER A 125 -10.06 2.54 -8.16
CA SER A 125 -10.70 1.75 -9.22
C SER A 125 -11.24 2.64 -10.34
N LEU A 126 -11.81 3.80 -9.98
CA LEU A 126 -12.32 4.76 -10.94
C LEU A 126 -11.20 5.42 -11.75
N SER A 127 -10.08 5.79 -11.11
CA SER A 127 -8.91 6.39 -11.77
C SER A 127 -8.26 5.44 -12.76
N HIS A 128 -8.27 4.15 -12.45
CA HIS A 128 -7.79 3.08 -13.34
C HIS A 128 -8.84 2.63 -14.39
N LYS A 129 -10.04 3.22 -14.37
CA LYS A 129 -11.14 2.91 -15.31
C LYS A 129 -11.50 1.42 -15.32
N LEU A 130 -11.53 0.80 -14.15
CA LEU A 130 -11.82 -0.63 -14.02
C LEU A 130 -13.29 -0.94 -14.29
N ASP A 131 -14.20 -0.03 -13.92
CA ASP A 131 -15.64 -0.14 -14.19
C ASP A 131 -16.33 1.24 -14.11
N THR A 132 -17.67 1.26 -14.28
CA THR A 132 -18.49 2.46 -14.11
C THR A 132 -18.59 2.86 -12.64
N LYS A 133 -18.85 4.13 -12.38
CA LYS A 133 -19.02 4.64 -11.02
C LYS A 133 -20.11 3.91 -10.25
N GLU A 134 -21.23 3.64 -10.92
CA GLU A 134 -22.40 2.97 -10.34
C GLU A 134 -22.09 1.52 -9.95
N THR A 135 -21.32 0.80 -10.75
CA THR A 135 -20.86 -0.57 -10.44
C THR A 135 -19.91 -0.54 -9.24
N LEU A 136 -18.88 0.32 -9.28
CA LEU A 136 -17.90 0.46 -8.21
C LEU A 136 -18.52 0.85 -6.87
N GLN A 137 -19.59 1.68 -6.87
CA GLN A 137 -20.32 2.00 -5.65
C GLN A 137 -21.07 0.80 -5.08
N LYS A 138 -21.67 -0.04 -5.92
CA LYS A 138 -22.30 -1.30 -5.48
C LYS A 138 -21.27 -2.27 -4.88
N ASP A 139 -20.12 -2.40 -5.52
CA ASP A 139 -19.03 -3.25 -5.03
C ASP A 139 -18.49 -2.73 -3.69
N ALA A 140 -18.33 -1.42 -3.54
CA ALA A 140 -17.92 -0.82 -2.27
C ALA A 140 -18.93 -1.10 -1.15
N VAL A 141 -20.24 -1.02 -1.41
CA VAL A 141 -21.28 -1.39 -0.43
C VAL A 141 -21.17 -2.87 -0.05
N GLN A 142 -20.88 -3.74 -1.01
CA GLN A 142 -20.67 -5.17 -0.72
C GLN A 142 -19.44 -5.38 0.18
N LEU A 143 -18.32 -4.69 -0.09
CA LEU A 143 -17.12 -4.71 0.75
C LEU A 143 -17.41 -4.16 2.17
N TYR A 144 -18.23 -3.11 2.30
CA TYR A 144 -18.67 -2.62 3.61
C TYR A 144 -19.45 -3.64 4.41
N LYS A 145 -20.27 -4.48 3.75
CA LYS A 145 -20.97 -5.62 4.39
C LYS A 145 -19.97 -6.67 4.88
N GLU A 146 -19.00 -7.03 4.06
CA GLU A 146 -17.93 -7.98 4.42
C GLU A 146 -17.08 -7.47 5.59
N MET A 147 -16.79 -6.17 5.62
CA MET A 147 -16.10 -5.49 6.73
C MET A 147 -16.99 -5.29 7.97
N GLN A 148 -18.23 -5.78 7.98
CA GLN A 148 -19.19 -5.66 9.09
C GLN A 148 -19.39 -4.20 9.53
N LEU A 149 -19.44 -3.27 8.58
CA LEU A 149 -19.75 -1.88 8.85
C LEU A 149 -21.26 -1.72 9.13
N PRO A 150 -21.65 -0.89 10.12
CA PRO A 150 -23.06 -0.64 10.39
C PRO A 150 -23.67 0.18 9.24
N ASN A 151 -24.91 -0.16 8.87
CA ASN A 151 -25.64 0.48 7.77
C ASN A 151 -24.79 0.61 6.49
N PRO A 152 -24.32 -0.50 5.92
CA PRO A 152 -23.35 -0.50 4.83
C PRO A 152 -23.84 0.26 3.58
N ASP A 153 -25.13 0.29 3.35
CA ASP A 153 -25.76 1.04 2.25
C ASP A 153 -25.74 2.57 2.45
N GLN A 154 -25.48 3.05 3.67
CA GLN A 154 -25.53 4.47 4.02
C GLN A 154 -24.18 5.03 4.50
N ILE A 155 -23.32 4.19 5.08
CA ILE A 155 -22.06 4.64 5.69
C ILE A 155 -21.16 5.33 4.67
N GLY A 156 -21.19 4.90 3.41
CA GLY A 156 -20.42 5.49 2.32
C GLY A 156 -20.75 6.96 2.05
N GLU A 157 -21.98 7.38 2.36
CA GLU A 157 -22.44 8.77 2.18
C GLU A 157 -21.95 9.73 3.29
N ARG A 158 -21.39 9.18 4.36
CA ARG A 158 -20.83 9.95 5.46
C ARG A 158 -19.45 10.50 5.13
N TYR A 159 -19.10 11.56 5.85
CA TYR A 159 -17.75 12.11 5.86
C TYR A 159 -16.89 11.43 6.94
N PRO A 160 -15.55 11.44 6.80
CA PRO A 160 -14.63 10.79 7.76
C PRO A 160 -14.88 11.16 9.23
N HIS A 161 -15.22 12.43 9.51
CA HIS A 161 -15.48 12.93 10.87
C HIS A 161 -16.83 12.48 11.46
N GLN A 162 -17.71 11.86 10.66
CA GLN A 162 -19.03 11.38 11.07
C GLN A 162 -19.06 9.90 11.45
N VAL A 163 -17.93 9.24 11.42
CA VAL A 163 -17.79 7.81 11.74
C VAL A 163 -16.73 7.59 12.82
N SER A 164 -16.80 6.47 13.53
CA SER A 164 -15.79 6.13 14.53
C SER A 164 -14.45 5.76 13.87
N GLY A 165 -13.35 5.87 14.60
CA GLY A 165 -12.01 5.48 14.11
C GLY A 165 -11.95 4.04 13.63
N GLY A 166 -12.62 3.10 14.32
CA GLY A 166 -12.69 1.71 13.90
C GLY A 166 -13.53 1.50 12.64
N GLN A 167 -14.60 2.27 12.44
CA GLN A 167 -15.37 2.26 11.19
C GLN A 167 -14.54 2.81 10.04
N LEU A 168 -13.84 3.93 10.28
CA LEU A 168 -12.98 4.55 9.28
C LEU A 168 -11.84 3.61 8.85
N GLN A 169 -11.22 2.91 9.82
CA GLN A 169 -10.17 1.93 9.53
C GLN A 169 -10.68 0.76 8.68
N ARG A 170 -11.87 0.24 8.97
CA ARG A 170 -12.50 -0.82 8.17
C ARG A 170 -12.91 -0.33 6.78
N THR A 171 -13.39 0.91 6.65
CA THR A 171 -13.67 1.53 5.34
C THR A 171 -12.42 1.65 4.48
N MET A 172 -11.26 1.93 5.09
CA MET A 172 -9.98 2.00 4.35
C MET A 172 -9.50 0.64 3.85
N THR A 173 -9.93 -0.45 4.47
CA THR A 173 -9.61 -1.82 4.04
C THR A 173 -10.59 -2.40 3.03
N ALA A 174 -11.75 -1.78 2.88
CA ALA A 174 -12.75 -2.11 1.86
C ALA A 174 -12.31 -1.56 0.50
#